data_ea27136badea1e4605da63d93f638b18
#
_entry.id   ea27136badea1e4605da63d93f638b18
#
_cell.length_a   1.000
_cell.length_b   1.000
_cell.length_c   1.000
_cell.angle_alpha   90.00
_cell.angle_beta   90.00
_cell.angle_gamma   90.00
#
_symmetry.space_group_name_H-M   'P 1'
#
loop_
_entity.id
_entity.type
_entity.pdbx_description
1 polymer ?
#
loop_
_entity_poly.entity_id
_entity_poly.type
_entity_poly.pdbx_seq_one_letter_code
_entity_poly.pdbx_strand_id
1 'polypeptide(L)'
;MTNNSIIQKIPDSMAPCGVYCEACPSFKTSCNGCGSENKNQKRTSKWSCKIRVCCFEKNKYSFCFECESFPCKDYSKKLSESHKGDKRYQYRHELPSNLKRIQKIGTENWLKEQKTRWQCPKCHGTIKFYHYRCSNCGFKKQI
;
A
#
# COMPACT_ATOMS: atom_id res chain seq x y z
N MET A 1 -19.66 -16.11 17.22
CA MET A 1 -19.24 -15.69 16.87
C MET A 1 -18.85 -15.20 16.15
N THR A 2 -18.82 -15.43 15.90
CA THR A 2 -18.36 -15.10 15.26
C THR A 2 -17.73 -14.46 14.82
N ASN A 3 -17.64 -14.31 14.65
CA ASN A 3 -16.98 -13.78 14.25
C ASN A 3 -16.00 -13.59 13.88
N ASN A 4 -16.01 -13.38 14.30
CA ASN A 4 -14.82 -13.56 13.88
C ASN A 4 -14.47 -13.81 12.46
N SER A 5 -15.22 -13.82 11.64
CA SER A 5 -15.09 -13.98 10.21
C SER A 5 -14.22 -12.89 9.56
N ILE A 6 -14.03 -11.76 10.24
CA ILE A 6 -13.16 -10.68 9.75
C ILE A 6 -11.89 -10.67 10.57
N ILE A 7 -10.85 -11.31 10.02
CA ILE A 7 -9.53 -11.32 10.63
C ILE A 7 -8.63 -10.46 9.78
N GLN A 8 -8.15 -9.38 10.35
CA GLN A 8 -7.24 -8.50 9.66
C GLN A 8 -5.87 -9.19 9.51
N LYS A 9 -5.44 -9.36 8.28
CA LYS A 9 -4.23 -10.12 7.96
C LYS A 9 -2.94 -9.33 8.06
N ILE A 10 -3.02 -8.03 7.79
CA ILE A 10 -1.86 -7.14 7.75
C ILE A 10 -2.25 -5.81 8.40
N PRO A 11 -1.25 -5.00 8.82
CA PRO A 11 -1.54 -3.68 9.39
C PRO A 11 -2.33 -2.79 8.44
N ASP A 12 -3.11 -1.84 9.01
CA ASP A 12 -3.91 -0.90 8.24
C ASP A 12 -3.07 -0.09 7.26
N SER A 13 -1.87 0.25 7.65
CA SER A 13 -1.00 1.17 6.92
C SER A 13 -0.26 0.55 5.75
N MET A 14 -0.62 -0.66 5.35
CA MET A 14 -0.01 -1.29 4.19
C MET A 14 -1.02 -2.10 3.39
N ALA A 15 -0.71 -2.34 2.12
CA ALA A 15 -1.56 -3.10 1.21
C ALA A 15 -0.93 -4.45 0.87
N PRO A 16 -1.73 -5.46 0.49
CA PRO A 16 -1.18 -6.76 0.08
C PRO A 16 -0.29 -6.66 -1.16
N CYS A 17 -0.43 -5.60 -1.95
CA CYS A 17 0.38 -5.37 -3.15
C CYS A 17 1.70 -4.66 -2.87
N GLY A 18 1.94 -4.21 -1.63
CA GLY A 18 3.18 -3.55 -1.23
C GLY A 18 3.10 -2.03 -1.09
N VAL A 19 1.91 -1.44 -1.17
CA VAL A 19 1.74 0.01 -0.99
C VAL A 19 1.88 0.37 0.50
N TYR A 20 2.59 1.46 0.77
CA TYR A 20 2.63 2.06 2.11
C TYR A 20 1.49 3.06 2.21
N CYS A 21 0.41 2.66 2.86
CA CYS A 21 -0.83 3.43 2.85
C CYS A 21 -0.74 4.79 3.56
N GLU A 22 0.14 4.95 4.54
CA GLU A 22 0.28 6.26 5.19
C GLU A 22 0.74 7.35 4.22
N ALA A 23 1.42 6.99 3.15
CA ALA A 23 1.80 7.93 2.10
C ALA A 23 0.72 8.09 1.04
N CYS A 24 -0.36 7.33 1.12
CA CYS A 24 -1.50 7.47 0.21
C CYS A 24 -2.34 8.67 0.62
N PRO A 25 -2.68 9.59 -0.31
CA PRO A 25 -3.48 10.77 0.02
C PRO A 25 -4.84 10.45 0.63
N SER A 26 -5.40 9.27 0.37
CA SER A 26 -6.71 8.88 0.91
C SER A 26 -6.65 8.33 2.33
N PHE A 27 -5.46 7.99 2.84
CA PHE A 27 -5.32 7.36 4.15
C PHE A 27 -5.78 8.30 5.26
N LYS A 28 -6.66 7.80 6.13
CA LYS A 28 -7.29 8.52 7.24
C LYS A 28 -8.19 9.69 6.83
N THR A 29 -8.42 9.90 5.53
CA THR A 29 -9.40 10.87 5.06
C THR A 29 -10.63 10.16 4.52
N SER A 30 -10.48 9.36 3.47
CA SER A 30 -11.56 8.58 2.87
C SER A 30 -11.35 7.07 2.94
N CYS A 31 -10.18 6.65 3.41
CA CYS A 31 -9.80 5.23 3.47
C CYS A 31 -9.08 4.92 4.77
N ASN A 32 -9.41 3.78 5.38
CA ASN A 32 -8.76 3.32 6.61
C ASN A 32 -7.47 2.54 6.36
N GLY A 33 -6.99 2.51 5.11
CA GLY A 33 -5.82 1.75 4.71
C GLY A 33 -6.20 0.44 4.04
N CYS A 34 -5.42 0.01 3.07
CA CYS A 34 -5.73 -1.20 2.29
C CYS A 34 -5.69 -2.47 3.13
N GLY A 35 -4.92 -2.49 4.22
CA GLY A 35 -4.88 -3.62 5.14
C GLY A 35 -6.10 -3.72 6.05
N SER A 36 -6.84 -2.63 6.21
CA SER A 36 -8.00 -2.58 7.09
C SER A 36 -9.21 -3.32 6.51
N GLU A 37 -9.90 -4.06 7.36
CA GLU A 37 -11.18 -4.70 7.01
C GLU A 37 -12.37 -3.85 7.44
N ASN A 38 -12.14 -2.69 8.04
CA ASN A 38 -13.19 -1.79 8.48
C ASN A 38 -13.84 -1.11 7.29
N LYS A 39 -15.13 -1.38 7.07
CA LYS A 39 -15.88 -0.85 5.93
C LYS A 39 -16.46 0.55 6.17
N ASN A 40 -16.29 1.09 7.37
CA ASN A 40 -16.74 2.43 7.69
C ASN A 40 -15.78 3.47 7.12
N GLN A 41 -15.86 3.68 5.81
CA GLN A 41 -15.02 4.64 5.11
C GLN A 41 -15.71 5.12 3.83
N LYS A 42 -15.33 6.28 3.34
CA LYS A 42 -15.93 6.88 2.13
C LYS A 42 -15.48 6.18 0.86
N ARG A 43 -14.21 5.82 0.77
CA ARG A 43 -13.67 5.16 -0.42
C ARG A 43 -14.15 3.73 -0.52
N THR A 44 -14.88 3.41 -1.59
CA THR A 44 -15.42 2.07 -1.82
C THR A 44 -14.65 1.26 -2.85
N SER A 45 -13.85 1.92 -3.70
CA SER A 45 -13.09 1.25 -4.74
C SER A 45 -12.10 0.20 -4.22
N LYS A 46 -11.65 0.36 -2.98
CA LYS A 46 -10.77 -0.61 -2.32
C LYS A 46 -11.37 -2.02 -2.32
N TRP A 47 -12.69 -2.10 -2.05
CA TRP A 47 -13.37 -3.39 -1.91
C TRP A 47 -13.52 -4.14 -3.22
N SER A 48 -13.42 -3.44 -4.36
CA SER A 48 -13.47 -4.04 -5.69
C SER A 48 -12.09 -4.10 -6.36
N CYS A 49 -11.03 -3.73 -5.66
CA CYS A 49 -9.68 -3.81 -6.21
C CYS A 49 -9.32 -5.26 -6.51
N LYS A 50 -9.08 -5.59 -7.78
CA LYS A 50 -8.77 -6.95 -8.22
C LYS A 50 -7.62 -7.58 -7.46
N ILE A 51 -6.59 -6.79 -7.17
CA ILE A 51 -5.39 -7.28 -6.49
C ILE A 51 -5.74 -7.67 -5.05
N ARG A 52 -6.44 -6.79 -4.34
CA ARG A 52 -6.84 -7.04 -2.96
C ARG A 52 -7.81 -8.22 -2.86
N VAL A 53 -8.79 -8.26 -3.74
CA VAL A 53 -9.76 -9.36 -3.79
C VAL A 53 -9.07 -10.68 -4.08
N CYS A 54 -8.19 -10.70 -5.05
CA CYS A 54 -7.44 -11.91 -5.41
C CYS A 54 -6.61 -12.42 -4.24
N CYS A 55 -5.89 -11.52 -3.58
CA CYS A 55 -5.02 -11.87 -2.46
C CYS A 55 -5.81 -12.30 -1.22
N PHE A 56 -6.72 -11.45 -0.75
CA PHE A 56 -7.40 -11.66 0.51
C PHE A 56 -8.59 -12.63 0.42
N GLU A 57 -9.42 -12.47 -0.59
CA GLU A 57 -10.68 -13.19 -0.66
C GLU A 57 -10.60 -14.50 -1.44
N LYS A 58 -9.98 -14.48 -2.62
CA LYS A 58 -9.91 -15.68 -3.45
C LYS A 58 -8.86 -16.67 -2.97
N ASN A 59 -7.67 -16.20 -2.61
CA ASN A 59 -6.56 -17.07 -2.26
C ASN A 59 -6.26 -17.11 -0.76
N LYS A 60 -6.87 -16.24 0.03
CA LYS A 60 -6.67 -16.18 1.49
C LYS A 60 -5.22 -15.92 1.90
N TYR A 61 -4.49 -15.21 1.06
CA TYR A 61 -3.11 -14.79 1.34
C TYR A 61 -3.09 -13.46 2.09
N SER A 62 -1.97 -13.17 2.74
CA SER A 62 -1.72 -11.87 3.35
C SER A 62 -1.05 -10.91 2.37
N PHE A 63 -0.19 -11.43 1.52
CA PHE A 63 0.53 -10.64 0.51
C PHE A 63 0.55 -11.35 -0.82
N CYS A 64 0.64 -10.57 -1.90
CA CYS A 64 0.70 -11.10 -3.25
C CYS A 64 1.89 -12.00 -3.51
N PHE A 65 3.01 -11.81 -2.79
CA PHE A 65 4.19 -12.65 -2.99
C PHE A 65 3.97 -14.11 -2.57
N GLU A 66 2.92 -14.40 -1.82
CA GLU A 66 2.59 -15.78 -1.42
C GLU A 66 2.03 -16.59 -2.59
N CYS A 67 1.61 -15.93 -3.66
CA CYS A 67 1.05 -16.57 -4.83
C CYS A 67 2.17 -17.05 -5.76
N GLU A 68 2.07 -18.29 -6.23
CA GLU A 68 3.05 -18.85 -7.16
C GLU A 68 3.12 -18.08 -8.47
N SER A 69 2.02 -17.44 -8.87
CA SER A 69 1.94 -16.68 -10.11
C SER A 69 2.50 -15.26 -9.98
N PHE A 70 2.97 -14.88 -8.81
CA PHE A 70 3.47 -13.51 -8.59
C PHE A 70 4.83 -13.30 -9.28
N PRO A 71 5.04 -12.16 -9.98
CA PRO A 71 4.03 -11.14 -10.28
C PRO A 71 3.12 -11.60 -11.42
N CYS A 72 1.82 -11.64 -11.14
CA CYS A 72 0.87 -12.08 -12.15
C CYS A 72 0.55 -10.95 -13.14
N LYS A 73 -0.15 -11.30 -14.21
CA LYS A 73 -0.50 -10.37 -15.27
C LYS A 73 -1.32 -9.19 -14.74
N ASP A 74 -2.31 -9.45 -13.90
CA ASP A 74 -3.16 -8.39 -13.34
C ASP A 74 -2.37 -7.45 -12.45
N TYR A 75 -1.48 -7.98 -11.61
CA TYR A 75 -0.60 -7.18 -10.76
C TYR A 75 0.29 -6.27 -11.60
N SER A 76 0.96 -6.83 -12.60
CA SER A 76 1.86 -6.07 -13.46
C SER A 76 1.12 -4.99 -14.21
N LYS A 77 -0.01 -5.32 -14.82
CA LYS A 77 -0.80 -4.39 -15.61
C LYS A 77 -1.37 -3.22 -14.78
N LYS A 78 -1.89 -3.54 -13.60
CA LYS A 78 -2.53 -2.54 -12.74
C LYS A 78 -1.53 -1.69 -11.97
N LEU A 79 -0.40 -2.27 -11.60
CA LEU A 79 0.54 -1.66 -10.65
C LEU A 79 1.94 -1.47 -11.22
N SER A 80 2.75 -2.51 -11.21
CA SER A 80 4.19 -2.37 -11.46
C SER A 80 4.55 -1.89 -12.86
N GLU A 81 3.72 -2.12 -13.84
CA GLU A 81 3.94 -1.66 -15.21
C GLU A 81 2.94 -0.61 -15.67
N SER A 82 2.08 -0.13 -14.75
CA SER A 82 1.11 0.91 -15.08
C SER A 82 1.79 2.27 -15.18
N HIS A 83 1.28 3.11 -16.09
CA HIS A 83 1.74 4.51 -16.23
C HIS A 83 3.27 4.66 -16.27
N LYS A 84 3.93 3.84 -17.08
CA LYS A 84 5.38 3.91 -17.23
C LYS A 84 5.83 5.31 -17.66
N GLY A 85 6.90 5.81 -17.02
CA GLY A 85 7.43 7.13 -17.32
C GLY A 85 6.72 8.27 -16.61
N ASP A 86 5.64 8.01 -15.91
CA ASP A 86 4.92 9.04 -15.16
C ASP A 86 5.36 8.99 -13.69
N LYS A 87 6.06 10.03 -13.24
CA LYS A 87 6.62 10.09 -11.90
C LYS A 87 5.56 10.03 -10.80
N ARG A 88 4.33 10.47 -11.09
CA ARG A 88 3.24 10.41 -10.11
C ARG A 88 2.99 8.98 -9.66
N TYR A 89 3.26 8.00 -10.53
CA TYR A 89 3.03 6.58 -10.27
C TYR A 89 4.32 5.82 -9.95
N GLN A 90 5.41 6.52 -9.69
CA GLN A 90 6.69 5.89 -9.36
C GLN A 90 6.55 4.90 -8.19
N TYR A 91 5.74 5.22 -7.19
CA TYR A 91 5.52 4.33 -6.06
C TYR A 91 4.97 2.96 -6.48
N ARG A 92 4.18 2.92 -7.56
CA ARG A 92 3.64 1.63 -8.07
C ARG A 92 4.74 0.78 -8.70
N HIS A 93 5.67 1.42 -9.35
CA HIS A 93 6.78 0.72 -10.02
C HIS A 93 7.72 0.07 -9.02
N GLU A 94 7.72 0.55 -7.78
CA GLU A 94 8.55 0.01 -6.70
C GLU A 94 7.89 -1.14 -5.94
N LEU A 95 6.62 -1.43 -6.18
CA LEU A 95 5.88 -2.38 -5.36
C LEU A 95 6.48 -3.80 -5.32
N PRO A 96 6.98 -4.35 -6.44
CA PRO A 96 7.61 -5.67 -6.37
C PRO A 96 8.83 -5.68 -5.46
N SER A 97 9.63 -4.61 -5.48
CA SER A 97 10.79 -4.46 -4.58
C SER A 97 10.34 -4.36 -3.12
N ASN A 98 9.25 -3.63 -2.88
CA ASN A 98 8.68 -3.51 -1.54
C ASN A 98 8.29 -4.88 -0.99
N LEU A 99 7.61 -5.70 -1.80
CA LEU A 99 7.21 -7.03 -1.38
C LEU A 99 8.39 -7.93 -1.10
N LYS A 100 9.45 -7.85 -1.91
CA LYS A 100 10.69 -8.60 -1.63
C LYS A 100 11.30 -8.18 -0.30
N ARG A 101 11.27 -6.88 -0.02
CA ARG A 101 11.82 -6.35 1.23
C ARG A 101 11.00 -6.81 2.42
N ILE A 102 9.67 -6.76 2.32
CA ILE A 102 8.77 -7.25 3.36
C ILE A 102 9.05 -8.72 3.67
N GLN A 103 9.21 -9.52 2.62
CA GLN A 103 9.50 -10.95 2.76
C GLN A 103 10.83 -11.20 3.47
N LYS A 104 11.81 -10.33 3.23
CA LYS A 104 13.14 -10.46 3.81
C LYS A 104 13.22 -10.02 5.27
N ILE A 105 12.61 -8.88 5.61
CA ILE A 105 12.78 -8.27 6.93
C ILE A 105 11.53 -8.27 7.80
N GLY A 106 10.39 -8.67 7.26
CA GLY A 106 9.11 -8.70 7.98
C GLY A 106 8.36 -7.37 7.91
N THR A 107 7.07 -7.42 8.23
CA THR A 107 6.16 -6.26 8.11
C THR A 107 6.55 -5.12 9.05
N GLU A 108 6.85 -5.44 10.30
CA GLU A 108 7.15 -4.42 11.30
C GLU A 108 8.38 -3.60 10.93
N ASN A 109 9.46 -4.27 10.56
CA ASN A 109 10.70 -3.60 10.17
C ASN A 109 10.53 -2.81 8.89
N TRP A 110 9.78 -3.35 7.93
CA TRP A 110 9.51 -2.65 6.69
C TRP A 110 8.71 -1.35 6.93
N LEU A 111 7.71 -1.41 7.81
CA LEU A 111 6.93 -0.22 8.15
C LEU A 111 7.79 0.86 8.79
N LYS A 112 8.75 0.47 9.64
CA LYS A 112 9.69 1.43 10.23
C LYS A 112 10.55 2.10 9.16
N GLU A 113 11.01 1.33 8.17
CA GLU A 113 11.78 1.89 7.05
C GLU A 113 10.95 2.87 6.24
N GLN A 114 9.69 2.53 5.96
CA GLN A 114 8.82 3.39 5.17
C GLN A 114 8.47 4.67 5.92
N LYS A 115 8.25 4.58 7.21
CA LYS A 115 7.97 5.75 8.03
C LYS A 115 9.12 6.75 7.95
N THR A 116 10.36 6.27 8.04
CA THR A 116 11.54 7.12 7.89
C THR A 116 11.65 7.69 6.50
N ARG A 117 11.46 6.86 5.47
CA ARG A 117 11.58 7.27 4.07
C ARG A 117 10.60 8.38 3.71
N TRP A 118 9.36 8.27 4.17
CA TRP A 118 8.30 9.21 3.81
C TRP A 118 8.04 10.30 4.83
N GLN A 119 8.91 10.40 5.84
CA GLN A 119 8.85 11.47 6.81
C GLN A 119 9.43 12.75 6.22
N CYS A 120 8.71 13.86 6.42
CA CYS A 120 9.21 15.15 5.96
C CYS A 120 10.43 15.58 6.79
N PRO A 121 11.56 15.94 6.14
CA PRO A 121 12.75 16.37 6.88
C PRO A 121 12.60 17.73 7.54
N LYS A 122 11.59 18.52 7.16
CA LYS A 122 11.38 19.85 7.72
C LYS A 122 10.43 19.86 8.91
N CYS A 123 9.27 19.20 8.79
CA CYS A 123 8.26 19.27 9.84
C CYS A 123 7.90 17.93 10.45
N HIS A 124 8.52 16.84 9.98
CA HIS A 124 8.26 15.47 10.41
C HIS A 124 6.85 14.95 10.05
N GLY A 125 6.11 15.66 9.18
CA GLY A 125 4.86 15.17 8.64
C GLY A 125 5.10 14.06 7.64
N THR A 126 4.06 13.65 6.92
CA THR A 126 4.15 12.55 5.96
C THR A 126 4.12 13.09 4.53
N ILE A 127 5.07 12.63 3.71
CA ILE A 127 5.11 12.96 2.28
C ILE A 127 4.13 12.02 1.58
N LYS A 128 3.24 12.57 0.75
CA LYS A 128 2.20 11.80 0.06
C LYS A 128 2.56 11.51 -1.39
N PHE A 129 2.11 10.36 -1.89
CA PHE A 129 2.31 9.94 -3.27
C PHE A 129 1.71 10.93 -4.28
N TYR A 130 1.96 10.72 -5.53
CA TYR A 130 1.59 11.49 -6.70
C TYR A 130 2.41 12.77 -6.84
N HIS A 131 2.24 13.73 -5.94
CA HIS A 131 2.99 14.98 -6.00
C HIS A 131 4.25 14.95 -5.12
N TYR A 132 4.36 13.93 -4.27
CA TYR A 132 5.49 13.72 -3.36
C TYR A 132 5.77 14.95 -2.51
N ARG A 133 4.69 15.49 -1.95
CA ARG A 133 4.73 16.67 -1.07
C ARG A 133 4.28 16.29 0.33
N CYS A 134 4.88 16.95 1.31
CA CYS A 134 4.44 16.83 2.69
C CYS A 134 3.02 17.38 2.84
N SER A 135 2.13 16.59 3.46
CA SER A 135 0.74 16.99 3.67
C SER A 135 0.60 18.13 4.67
N ASN A 136 1.63 18.40 5.47
CA ASN A 136 1.59 19.41 6.51
C ASN A 136 2.24 20.73 6.08
N CYS A 137 3.46 20.71 5.55
CA CYS A 137 4.20 21.94 5.23
C CYS A 137 4.46 22.17 3.74
N GLY A 138 4.12 21.21 2.89
CA GLY A 138 4.28 21.34 1.44
C GLY A 138 5.68 21.05 0.91
N PHE A 139 6.61 20.63 1.77
CA PHE A 139 7.95 20.25 1.31
C PHE A 139 7.86 19.21 0.18
N LYS A 140 8.59 19.45 -0.91
CA LYS A 140 8.60 18.53 -2.06
C LYS A 140 9.81 17.61 -2.01
N LYS A 141 9.54 16.30 -2.03
CA LYS A 141 10.58 15.27 -2.06
C LYS A 141 11.03 15.03 -3.49
N GLN A 142 12.32 14.90 -3.69
CA GLN A 142 12.88 14.49 -4.99
C GLN A 142 12.69 12.98 -5.16
N ILE A 143 12.19 12.59 -6.31
CA ILE A 143 11.99 11.19 -6.67
C ILE A 143 12.92 10.77 -7.79
#